data_f5d173d2f301106dd3623810f69545d4
#
_entry.id   f5d173d2f301106dd3623810f69545d4
#
_cell.length_a   1.000
_cell.length_b   1.000
_cell.length_c   1.000
_cell.angle_alpha   90.00
_cell.angle_beta   90.00
_cell.angle_gamma   90.00
#
_symmetry.space_group_name_H-M   'P 1'
#
loop_
_entity.id
_entity.type
_entity.pdbx_description
1 polymer ?
#
loop_
_entity_poly.entity_id
_entity_poly.type
_entity_poly.pdbx_seq_one_letter_code
_entity_poly.pdbx_strand_id
1 'polypeptide(L)'
;NFAYHKSLNMAEERFSDLGRVEAIARLYEGTPYKPSRTCLFETSGKSCVSTQSRVFIEGMDFDLVYFPLRHLGYKCVTAVTGELYAEFSHPRTMDVRIGISAKLDFAQIQAVWAGIVAAAKEHGYKDVSLDLVPSPNGLTISVSCSGETSLLMAKRRPAAKSMDLICV
;
A
#
# COMPACT_ATOMS: atom_id res chain seq x y z
N ASN A 1 -18.38 -18.33 -38.79
CA ASN A 1 -18.88 -19.49 -38.06
C ASN A 1 -17.75 -20.41 -37.56
N PHE A 2 -16.77 -19.91 -36.80
CA PHE A 2 -15.79 -20.77 -36.14
C PHE A 2 -15.10 -20.01 -34.97
N ALA A 3 -15.87 -19.51 -34.03
CA ALA A 3 -15.32 -18.87 -32.83
C ALA A 3 -16.21 -19.09 -31.58
N TYR A 4 -16.85 -20.26 -31.48
CA TYR A 4 -17.79 -20.49 -30.37
C TYR A 4 -17.63 -21.87 -29.70
N HIS A 5 -16.39 -22.40 -29.64
CA HIS A 5 -16.15 -23.65 -28.92
C HIS A 5 -14.79 -23.67 -28.23
N LYS A 6 -14.60 -22.77 -27.26
CA LYS A 6 -13.56 -22.95 -26.23
C LYS A 6 -13.98 -22.37 -24.87
N SER A 7 -15.22 -22.63 -24.48
CA SER A 7 -15.72 -22.39 -23.13
C SER A 7 -16.16 -23.72 -22.53
N LEU A 8 -15.22 -24.64 -22.34
CA LEU A 8 -15.50 -25.88 -21.62
C LEU A 8 -14.39 -26.11 -20.61
N ASN A 9 -14.80 -26.11 -19.33
CA ASN A 9 -14.04 -26.51 -18.16
C ASN A 9 -12.88 -25.62 -17.72
N MET A 10 -13.14 -24.34 -17.48
CA MET A 10 -12.48 -23.68 -16.35
C MET A 10 -13.25 -24.13 -15.12
N ALA A 11 -12.82 -25.20 -14.46
CA ALA A 11 -13.14 -25.40 -13.06
C ALA A 11 -12.91 -24.05 -12.36
N GLU A 12 -13.86 -23.60 -11.54
CA GLU A 12 -13.73 -22.33 -10.80
C GLU A 12 -12.47 -22.40 -9.95
N GLU A 13 -11.36 -21.92 -10.52
CA GLU A 13 -10.06 -21.89 -9.84
C GLU A 13 -10.15 -20.82 -8.74
N ARG A 14 -10.06 -21.23 -7.50
CA ARG A 14 -10.14 -20.29 -6.37
C ARG A 14 -8.86 -19.48 -6.26
N PHE A 15 -8.97 -18.24 -5.82
CA PHE A 15 -7.80 -17.39 -5.55
C PHE A 15 -6.79 -18.04 -4.60
N SER A 16 -7.28 -18.80 -3.59
CA SER A 16 -6.44 -19.55 -2.65
C SER A 16 -5.54 -20.60 -3.34
N ASP A 17 -6.00 -21.17 -4.45
CA ASP A 17 -5.30 -22.25 -5.16
C ASP A 17 -4.26 -21.66 -6.12
N LEU A 18 -4.55 -20.49 -6.68
CA LEU A 18 -3.68 -19.79 -7.59
C LEU A 18 -2.50 -19.09 -6.89
N GLY A 19 -2.75 -18.53 -5.73
CA GLY A 19 -1.79 -17.70 -5.01
C GLY A 19 -1.64 -16.29 -5.58
N ARG A 20 -1.10 -15.40 -4.75
CA ARG A 20 -1.08 -13.95 -5.02
C ARG A 20 -0.26 -13.56 -6.26
N VAL A 21 0.91 -14.15 -6.44
CA VAL A 21 1.85 -13.74 -7.51
C VAL A 21 1.28 -14.09 -8.86
N GLU A 22 0.80 -15.33 -8.99
CA GLU A 22 0.19 -15.84 -10.23
C GLU A 22 -1.11 -15.10 -10.56
N ALA A 23 -1.96 -14.85 -9.56
CA ALA A 23 -3.18 -14.08 -9.75
C ALA A 23 -2.89 -12.67 -10.30
N ILE A 24 -1.91 -11.96 -9.73
CA ILE A 24 -1.51 -10.66 -10.23
C ILE A 24 -0.99 -10.75 -11.66
N ALA A 25 -0.14 -11.71 -11.98
CA ALA A 25 0.39 -11.89 -13.34
C ALA A 25 -0.74 -12.06 -14.36
N ARG A 26 -1.70 -12.95 -14.09
CA ARG A 26 -2.85 -13.20 -14.98
C ARG A 26 -3.78 -11.99 -15.12
N LEU A 27 -3.98 -11.21 -14.04
CA LEU A 27 -4.80 -10.00 -14.10
C LEU A 27 -4.20 -8.91 -15.00
N TYR A 28 -2.89 -8.94 -15.22
CA TYR A 28 -2.22 -8.02 -16.14
C TYR A 28 -2.18 -8.52 -17.59
N GLU A 29 -2.49 -9.80 -17.87
CA GLU A 29 -2.54 -10.35 -19.21
C GLU A 29 -3.56 -9.59 -20.09
N GLY A 30 -3.15 -9.26 -21.30
CA GLY A 30 -3.97 -8.48 -22.24
C GLY A 30 -4.11 -7.00 -21.90
N THR A 31 -3.49 -6.50 -20.84
CA THR A 31 -3.44 -5.06 -20.50
C THR A 31 -2.13 -4.43 -20.99
N PRO A 32 -2.08 -3.10 -21.22
CA PRO A 32 -0.84 -2.40 -21.57
C PRO A 32 0.10 -2.19 -20.38
N TYR A 33 -0.27 -2.63 -19.18
CA TYR A 33 0.45 -2.39 -17.94
C TYR A 33 1.32 -3.58 -17.54
N LYS A 34 2.29 -3.33 -16.67
CA LYS A 34 3.15 -4.38 -16.09
C LYS A 34 2.90 -4.50 -14.59
N PRO A 35 2.94 -5.72 -14.03
CA PRO A 35 2.86 -5.91 -12.58
C PRO A 35 3.94 -5.09 -11.88
N SER A 36 3.51 -4.18 -11.03
CA SER A 36 4.39 -3.35 -10.20
C SER A 36 3.71 -3.03 -8.87
N ARG A 37 4.48 -3.01 -7.79
CA ARG A 37 4.01 -2.56 -6.47
C ARG A 37 4.16 -1.05 -6.30
N THR A 38 4.96 -0.41 -7.15
CA THR A 38 5.29 1.01 -7.08
C THR A 38 4.95 1.66 -8.41
N CYS A 39 4.19 2.74 -8.38
CA CYS A 39 4.07 3.63 -9.52
C CYS A 39 5.17 4.67 -9.47
N LEU A 40 5.90 4.81 -10.56
CA LEU A 40 6.98 5.78 -10.71
C LEU A 40 6.73 6.60 -11.98
N PHE A 41 6.78 7.93 -11.88
CA PHE A 41 6.69 8.81 -13.04
C PHE A 41 7.68 9.99 -12.97
N GLU A 42 8.21 10.37 -14.10
CA GLU A 42 9.11 11.52 -14.23
C GLU A 42 8.30 12.82 -14.20
N THR A 43 8.74 13.79 -13.40
CA THR A 43 8.05 15.09 -13.27
C THR A 43 8.77 16.21 -14.00
N SER A 44 10.09 16.24 -13.95
CA SER A 44 10.88 17.28 -14.63
C SER A 44 12.29 16.76 -14.84
N GLY A 45 12.61 16.21 -15.98
CA GLY A 45 13.96 15.81 -16.44
C GLY A 45 15.01 15.26 -15.43
N LYS A 46 14.87 15.57 -14.13
CA LYS A 46 15.79 15.16 -13.06
C LYS A 46 15.08 14.60 -11.82
N SER A 47 13.77 14.69 -11.74
CA SER A 47 12.98 14.26 -10.57
C SER A 47 11.93 13.22 -10.97
N CYS A 48 11.67 12.29 -10.08
CA CYS A 48 10.62 11.28 -10.18
C CYS A 48 9.75 11.33 -8.92
N VAL A 49 8.47 11.02 -9.08
CA VAL A 49 7.56 10.72 -7.98
C VAL A 49 7.35 9.22 -7.93
N SER A 50 7.53 8.65 -6.75
CA SER A 50 7.13 7.27 -6.45
C SER A 50 5.91 7.25 -5.53
N THR A 51 5.05 6.25 -5.71
CA THR A 51 3.87 6.05 -4.87
C THR A 51 3.87 4.65 -4.30
N GLN A 52 3.51 4.56 -3.01
CA GLN A 52 3.31 3.30 -2.30
C GLN A 52 1.93 3.29 -1.68
N SER A 53 1.32 2.12 -1.63
CA SER A 53 -0.02 1.97 -1.07
C SER A 53 -0.16 0.62 -0.38
N ARG A 54 -0.82 0.63 0.78
CA ARG A 54 -1.11 -0.60 1.53
C ARG A 54 -2.45 -0.49 2.24
N VAL A 55 -3.13 -1.62 2.30
CA VAL A 55 -4.36 -1.80 3.09
C VAL A 55 -4.02 -2.64 4.32
N PHE A 56 -4.51 -2.22 5.48
CA PHE A 56 -4.42 -2.93 6.75
C PHE A 56 -5.82 -3.34 7.19
N ILE A 57 -6.01 -4.61 7.49
CA ILE A 57 -7.32 -5.21 7.75
C ILE A 57 -7.32 -5.82 9.15
N GLU A 58 -8.36 -5.49 9.94
CA GLU A 58 -8.61 -6.12 11.24
C GLU A 58 -8.72 -7.64 11.11
N GLY A 59 -8.09 -8.36 12.03
CA GLY A 59 -8.01 -9.81 12.02
C GLY A 59 -6.94 -10.40 11.10
N MET A 60 -6.28 -9.57 10.26
CA MET A 60 -5.16 -9.99 9.39
C MET A 60 -3.85 -9.27 9.75
N ASP A 61 -3.85 -7.95 9.75
CA ASP A 61 -2.66 -7.13 10.01
C ASP A 61 -2.57 -6.67 11.46
N PHE A 62 -3.69 -6.65 12.17
CA PHE A 62 -3.81 -6.24 13.57
C PHE A 62 -5.07 -6.81 14.21
N ASP A 63 -5.09 -6.84 15.54
CA ASP A 63 -6.24 -7.19 16.36
C ASP A 63 -6.51 -6.06 17.37
N LEU A 64 -7.73 -5.53 17.38
CA LEU A 64 -8.13 -4.42 18.26
C LEU A 64 -8.11 -4.77 19.74
N VAL A 65 -8.14 -6.04 20.10
CA VAL A 65 -8.05 -6.50 21.50
C VAL A 65 -6.66 -6.23 22.07
N TYR A 66 -5.62 -6.38 21.24
CA TYR A 66 -4.22 -6.30 21.72
C TYR A 66 -3.47 -5.06 21.23
N PHE A 67 -3.98 -4.41 20.18
CA PHE A 67 -3.25 -3.32 19.54
C PHE A 67 -3.82 -1.95 19.93
N PRO A 68 -3.08 -1.09 20.66
CA PRO A 68 -3.55 0.24 21.00
C PRO A 68 -3.80 1.08 19.73
N LEU A 69 -4.98 1.68 19.62
CA LEU A 69 -5.46 2.36 18.40
C LEU A 69 -4.52 3.47 17.92
N ARG A 70 -3.91 4.23 18.82
CA ARG A 70 -2.93 5.25 18.46
C ARG A 70 -1.67 4.66 17.86
N HIS A 71 -1.19 3.54 18.40
CA HIS A 71 -0.04 2.83 17.84
C HIS A 71 -0.38 2.18 16.49
N LEU A 72 -1.62 1.73 16.31
CA LEU A 72 -2.09 1.22 15.03
C LEU A 72 -1.98 2.26 13.93
N GLY A 73 -2.51 3.46 14.16
CA GLY A 73 -2.41 4.56 13.20
C GLY A 73 -0.95 4.90 12.84
N TYR A 74 -0.09 4.98 13.86
CA TYR A 74 1.34 5.22 13.68
C TYR A 74 2.02 4.11 12.85
N LYS A 75 1.76 2.83 13.19
CA LYS A 75 2.28 1.66 12.47
C LYS A 75 1.92 1.67 10.98
N CYS A 76 0.65 1.98 10.65
CA CYS A 76 0.18 1.99 9.27
C CYS A 76 0.98 2.99 8.42
N VAL A 77 1.20 4.19 8.91
CA VAL A 77 1.98 5.22 8.21
C VAL A 77 3.44 4.81 8.09
N THR A 78 4.08 4.40 9.18
CA THR A 78 5.50 4.02 9.19
C THR A 78 5.79 2.86 8.25
N ALA A 79 4.90 1.87 8.18
CA ALA A 79 5.05 0.72 7.28
C ALA A 79 5.06 1.13 5.80
N VAL A 80 4.15 2.02 5.38
CA VAL A 80 4.09 2.49 3.99
C VAL A 80 5.22 3.46 3.68
N THR A 81 5.58 4.32 4.63
CA THR A 81 6.70 5.26 4.49
C THR A 81 8.03 4.53 4.35
N GLY A 82 8.21 3.40 5.06
CA GLY A 82 9.37 2.54 4.90
C GLY A 82 9.55 2.04 3.47
N GLU A 83 8.46 1.72 2.79
CA GLU A 83 8.49 1.34 1.36
C GLU A 83 8.92 2.51 0.47
N LEU A 84 8.53 3.77 0.78
CA LEU A 84 9.04 4.95 0.07
C LEU A 84 10.55 5.15 0.27
N TYR A 85 11.03 5.00 1.50
CA TYR A 85 12.45 5.11 1.79
C TYR A 85 13.28 4.03 1.09
N ALA A 86 12.76 2.81 0.98
CA ALA A 86 13.39 1.75 0.20
C ALA A 86 13.52 2.10 -1.30
N GLU A 87 12.67 3.02 -1.78
CA GLU A 87 12.74 3.59 -3.13
C GLU A 87 13.61 4.86 -3.23
N PHE A 88 14.36 5.20 -2.18
CA PHE A 88 15.12 6.45 -2.05
C PHE A 88 14.26 7.71 -2.19
N SER A 89 12.97 7.62 -1.87
CA SER A 89 12.01 8.71 -2.01
C SER A 89 11.77 9.41 -0.69
N HIS A 90 11.75 10.73 -0.71
CA HIS A 90 11.40 11.56 0.43
C HIS A 90 9.89 11.79 0.44
N PRO A 91 9.18 11.51 1.56
CA PRO A 91 7.74 11.69 1.68
C PRO A 91 7.28 13.11 1.32
N ARG A 92 6.13 13.21 0.62
CA ARG A 92 5.50 14.50 0.25
C ARG A 92 4.05 14.56 0.67
N THR A 93 3.23 13.67 0.13
CA THR A 93 1.79 13.66 0.40
C THR A 93 1.33 12.27 0.83
N MET A 94 0.24 12.22 1.57
CA MET A 94 -0.36 10.99 2.02
C MET A 94 -1.89 11.08 1.95
N ASP A 95 -2.50 10.04 1.44
CA ASP A 95 -3.94 9.81 1.43
C ASP A 95 -4.29 8.67 2.38
N VAL A 96 -5.25 8.90 3.26
CA VAL A 96 -5.75 7.91 4.21
C VAL A 96 -7.24 7.68 3.98
N ARG A 97 -7.62 6.41 3.89
CA ARG A 97 -9.02 5.98 3.84
C ARG A 97 -9.26 5.03 5.00
N ILE A 98 -10.28 5.31 5.81
CA ILE A 98 -10.61 4.46 6.96
C ILE A 98 -12.02 3.90 6.77
N GLY A 99 -12.10 2.58 6.67
CA GLY A 99 -13.36 1.83 6.74
C GLY A 99 -13.72 1.58 8.20
N ILE A 100 -14.76 2.24 8.70
CA ILE A 100 -15.14 2.24 10.10
C ILE A 100 -16.24 1.21 10.36
N SER A 101 -15.95 0.26 11.26
CA SER A 101 -16.96 -0.66 11.78
C SER A 101 -17.93 0.07 12.72
N ALA A 102 -19.20 -0.29 12.66
CA ALA A 102 -20.23 0.20 13.58
C ALA A 102 -19.95 -0.07 15.07
N LYS A 103 -18.96 -0.91 15.37
CA LYS A 103 -18.52 -1.22 16.76
C LYS A 103 -17.61 -0.14 17.35
N LEU A 104 -17.07 0.76 16.53
CA LEU A 104 -16.12 1.78 16.95
C LEU A 104 -16.82 3.11 17.18
N ASP A 105 -16.49 3.75 18.27
CA ASP A 105 -16.93 5.12 18.57
C ASP A 105 -15.98 6.16 17.97
N PHE A 106 -16.41 7.43 18.01
CA PHE A 106 -15.62 8.54 17.48
C PHE A 106 -14.27 8.73 18.20
N ALA A 107 -14.21 8.54 19.52
CA ALA A 107 -12.99 8.69 20.30
C ALA A 107 -11.94 7.65 19.90
N GLN A 108 -12.38 6.43 19.58
CA GLN A 108 -11.51 5.37 19.08
C GLN A 108 -10.93 5.70 17.71
N ILE A 109 -11.74 6.22 16.78
CA ILE A 109 -11.25 6.67 15.46
C ILE A 109 -10.32 7.87 15.63
N GLN A 110 -10.62 8.79 16.52
CA GLN A 110 -9.75 9.91 16.83
C GLN A 110 -8.38 9.46 17.37
N ALA A 111 -8.32 8.38 18.16
CA ALA A 111 -7.07 7.81 18.62
C ALA A 111 -6.22 7.23 17.47
N VAL A 112 -6.85 6.52 16.53
CA VAL A 112 -6.17 6.05 15.30
C VAL A 112 -5.61 7.24 14.52
N TRP A 113 -6.46 8.27 14.29
CA TRP A 113 -6.06 9.47 13.56
C TRP A 113 -4.91 10.22 14.23
N ALA A 114 -4.92 10.33 15.55
CA ALA A 114 -3.82 10.93 16.30
C ALA A 114 -2.48 10.21 16.08
N GLY A 115 -2.51 8.89 15.95
CA GLY A 115 -1.33 8.09 15.61
C GLY A 115 -0.85 8.35 14.17
N ILE A 116 -1.76 8.41 13.23
CA ILE A 116 -1.48 8.74 11.82
C ILE A 116 -0.81 10.11 11.72
N VAL A 117 -1.39 11.13 12.36
CA VAL A 117 -0.85 12.50 12.36
C VAL A 117 0.52 12.57 13.01
N ALA A 118 0.74 11.84 14.10
CA ALA A 118 2.04 11.80 14.76
C ALA A 118 3.15 11.28 13.82
N ALA A 119 2.91 10.14 13.19
CA ALA A 119 3.85 9.57 12.22
C ALA A 119 4.01 10.46 10.98
N ALA A 120 2.93 11.02 10.45
CA ALA A 120 2.99 11.93 9.30
C ALA A 120 3.89 13.15 9.57
N LYS A 121 3.77 13.74 10.76
CA LYS A 121 4.64 14.85 11.19
C LYS A 121 6.10 14.43 11.31
N GLU A 122 6.36 13.28 11.93
CA GLU A 122 7.72 12.76 12.11
C GLU A 122 8.41 12.49 10.77
N HIS A 123 7.70 11.90 9.82
CA HIS A 123 8.22 11.63 8.48
C HIS A 123 8.20 12.83 7.53
N GLY A 124 7.68 13.99 7.97
CA GLY A 124 7.74 15.24 7.22
C GLY A 124 6.76 15.34 6.05
N TYR A 125 5.64 14.62 6.08
CA TYR A 125 4.56 14.80 5.11
C TYR A 125 4.05 16.24 5.12
N LYS A 126 3.87 16.82 3.95
CA LYS A 126 3.43 18.21 3.77
C LYS A 126 1.92 18.33 3.70
N ASP A 127 1.29 17.29 3.19
CA ASP A 127 -0.15 17.23 3.01
C ASP A 127 -0.67 15.83 3.32
N VAL A 128 -1.81 15.76 4.02
CA VAL A 128 -2.45 14.52 4.45
C VAL A 128 -3.96 14.65 4.25
N SER A 129 -4.51 13.85 3.36
CA SER A 129 -5.96 13.77 3.17
C SER A 129 -6.56 12.62 3.99
N LEU A 130 -7.84 12.75 4.33
CA LEU A 130 -8.60 11.75 5.06
C LEU A 130 -9.99 11.59 4.46
N ASP A 131 -10.39 10.34 4.28
CA ASP A 131 -11.77 9.98 3.95
C ASP A 131 -12.25 8.83 4.84
N LEU A 132 -13.52 8.85 5.21
CA LEU A 132 -14.13 7.88 6.12
C LEU A 132 -15.30 7.19 5.41
N VAL A 133 -15.29 5.86 5.41
CA VAL A 133 -16.37 5.07 4.82
C VAL A 133 -16.86 4.01 5.81
N PRO A 134 -18.15 3.63 5.78
CA PRO A 134 -18.64 2.52 6.61
C PRO A 134 -18.01 1.19 6.15
N SER A 135 -17.67 0.33 7.12
CA SER A 135 -17.17 -1.02 6.88
C SER A 135 -18.02 -2.06 7.64
N PRO A 136 -18.60 -3.05 6.97
CA PRO A 136 -19.36 -4.11 7.63
C PRO A 136 -18.45 -5.13 8.33
N ASN A 137 -17.18 -5.24 7.92
CA ASN A 137 -16.28 -6.35 8.28
C ASN A 137 -15.12 -5.95 9.21
N GLY A 138 -15.31 -4.90 10.02
CA GLY A 138 -14.26 -4.45 10.94
C GLY A 138 -13.53 -3.18 10.47
N LEU A 139 -12.49 -2.80 11.20
CA LEU A 139 -11.66 -1.64 10.88
C LEU A 139 -10.72 -1.96 9.71
N THR A 140 -10.74 -1.11 8.71
CA THR A 140 -9.82 -1.18 7.58
C THR A 140 -9.14 0.16 7.41
N ILE A 141 -7.82 0.19 7.25
CA ILE A 141 -7.05 1.41 7.03
C ILE A 141 -6.26 1.26 5.74
N SER A 142 -6.54 2.11 4.76
CA SER A 142 -5.74 2.22 3.54
C SER A 142 -4.88 3.47 3.64
N VAL A 143 -3.58 3.31 3.41
CA VAL A 143 -2.62 4.41 3.35
C VAL A 143 -1.96 4.37 1.98
N SER A 144 -2.06 5.47 1.25
CA SER A 144 -1.32 5.71 0.02
C SER A 144 -0.43 6.92 0.22
N CYS A 145 0.82 6.83 -0.16
CA CYS A 145 1.73 7.95 -0.01
C CYS A 145 2.55 8.18 -1.28
N SER A 146 2.93 9.42 -1.51
CA SER A 146 3.85 9.79 -2.57
C SER A 146 5.09 10.45 -2.01
N GLY A 147 6.20 10.24 -2.70
CA GLY A 147 7.48 10.84 -2.38
C GLY A 147 8.26 11.20 -3.63
N GLU A 148 9.23 12.07 -3.47
CA GLU A 148 10.12 12.49 -4.55
C GLU A 148 11.51 11.90 -4.40
N THR A 149 12.08 11.48 -5.52
CA THR A 149 13.46 11.04 -5.65
C THR A 149 14.10 11.61 -6.90
N SER A 150 15.43 11.65 -6.96
CA SER A 150 16.10 12.01 -8.21
C SER A 150 16.00 10.88 -9.23
N LEU A 151 15.89 11.22 -10.51
CA LEU A 151 15.89 10.24 -11.61
C LEU A 151 17.14 9.35 -11.57
N LEU A 152 18.28 9.91 -11.15
CA LEU A 152 19.53 9.18 -10.99
C LEU A 152 19.40 8.07 -9.96
N MET A 153 18.80 8.35 -8.80
CA MET A 153 18.59 7.36 -7.73
C MET A 153 17.54 6.32 -8.16
N ALA A 154 16.46 6.75 -8.77
CA ALA A 154 15.43 5.85 -9.29
C ALA A 154 15.97 4.83 -10.30
N LYS A 155 16.93 5.23 -11.15
CA LYS A 155 17.58 4.37 -12.15
C LYS A 155 18.72 3.53 -11.58
N ARG A 156 19.28 3.90 -10.43
CA ARG A 156 20.43 3.23 -9.81
C ARG A 156 20.07 2.08 -8.87
N ARG A 157 18.88 1.57 -8.89
CA ARG A 157 18.51 0.42 -8.03
C ARG A 157 19.46 -0.74 -8.32
N PRO A 158 20.46 -1.02 -7.47
CA PRO A 158 21.31 -2.17 -7.68
C PRO A 158 20.47 -3.42 -7.45
N ALA A 159 20.50 -4.33 -8.39
CA ALA A 159 20.04 -5.69 -8.12
C ALA A 159 20.94 -6.29 -7.03
N ALA A 160 20.36 -6.93 -6.03
CA ALA A 160 21.13 -7.68 -5.04
C ALA A 160 22.02 -8.73 -5.72
N LYS A 161 23.24 -8.84 -5.27
CA LYS A 161 24.23 -9.77 -5.78
C LYS A 161 24.47 -10.89 -4.77
N SER A 162 24.99 -12.02 -5.25
CA SER A 162 25.49 -13.04 -4.35
C SER A 162 26.58 -12.43 -3.45
N MET A 163 26.53 -12.71 -2.16
CA MET A 163 27.41 -12.18 -1.11
C MET A 163 27.06 -10.76 -0.59
N ASP A 164 26.00 -10.12 -1.05
CA ASP A 164 25.52 -8.90 -0.41
C ASP A 164 24.99 -9.20 1.01
N LEU A 165 25.32 -8.33 1.95
CA LEU A 165 24.83 -8.44 3.33
C LEU A 165 23.42 -7.86 3.43
N ILE A 166 22.52 -8.62 4.06
CA ILE A 166 21.20 -8.15 4.45
C ILE A 166 21.32 -7.54 5.84
N CYS A 167 21.10 -6.22 5.94
CA CYS A 167 21.04 -5.52 7.23
C CYS A 167 19.57 -5.41 7.67
N VAL A 168 19.31 -5.78 8.94
CA VAL A 168 17.98 -5.70 9.56
C VAL A 168 18.03 -4.67 10.70
#